data_0c9d7d84dd0fb833c398662ff65dabde
#
_entry.id   0c9d7d84dd0fb833c398662ff65dabde
#
_cell.length_a   1.000
_cell.length_b   1.000
_cell.length_c   1.000
_cell.angle_alpha   90.00
_cell.angle_beta   90.00
_cell.angle_gamma   90.00
#
_symmetry.space_group_name_H-M   'P 1'
#
loop_
_entity.id
_entity.type
_entity.pdbx_description
1 polymer ?
#
loop_
_entity_poly.entity_id
_entity_poly.type
_entity_poly.pdbx_seq_one_letter_code
_entity_poly.pdbx_strand_id
1 'polypeptide(L)'
;MGEDEPQTESLLSAQHYAQSIDLQGKLVLPGLIDCHTHLIYAGNRANEFEMRLNGVPYQEISKQGGGILSTVHATRSATEAQLVELALPRLDGLLASGVTSVEVKSGYGLTLNDEVKMLRAAKMLEQERKVKITTTLLAAHAIPPEFQGRADDYIEHICQDIIPVVAKEELATSVDVFCESIGFNLEQTEKVFVAAKRHGLKVKGHTEQLSNLGGTALTAQYNGLSADHIEFLDEQGVKAL
;
A
#
# COMPACT_ATOMS: atom_id res chain seq x y z
N MET A 1 15.65 -14.23 -24.64
CA MET A 1 15.77 -15.66 -24.99
C MET A 1 17.24 -15.92 -25.22
N GLY A 2 17.90 -16.61 -24.30
CA GLY A 2 19.27 -17.06 -24.49
C GLY A 2 19.20 -18.38 -25.20
N GLU A 3 19.77 -18.45 -26.41
CA GLU A 3 20.10 -19.72 -27.03
C GLU A 3 21.22 -20.34 -26.21
N ASP A 4 21.21 -21.66 -26.02
CA ASP A 4 22.27 -22.42 -25.38
C ASP A 4 23.55 -22.27 -26.23
N GLU A 5 24.34 -21.26 -25.96
CA GLU A 5 25.66 -21.11 -26.57
C GLU A 5 26.70 -21.94 -25.77
N PRO A 6 27.74 -22.46 -26.43
CA PRO A 6 28.83 -23.23 -25.78
C PRO A 6 29.53 -22.52 -24.62
N GLN A 7 29.36 -21.21 -24.52
CA GLN A 7 29.87 -20.39 -23.39
C GLN A 7 29.14 -20.67 -22.07
N THR A 8 27.88 -21.14 -22.13
CA THR A 8 27.10 -21.45 -20.92
C THR A 8 27.63 -22.69 -20.19
N GLU A 9 28.08 -23.70 -20.89
CA GLU A 9 28.71 -24.90 -20.30
C GLU A 9 30.02 -24.58 -19.57
N SER A 10 30.82 -23.67 -20.11
CA SER A 10 32.08 -23.24 -19.50
C SER A 10 31.86 -22.41 -18.20
N LEU A 11 30.76 -21.65 -18.10
CA LEU A 11 30.38 -20.94 -16.92
C LEU A 11 29.82 -21.87 -15.83
N LEU A 12 29.08 -22.90 -16.22
CA LEU A 12 28.52 -23.91 -15.31
C LEU A 12 29.62 -24.78 -14.68
N SER A 13 30.73 -25.04 -15.39
CA SER A 13 31.86 -25.80 -14.88
C SER A 13 32.71 -25.05 -13.84
N ALA A 14 32.51 -23.76 -13.66
CA ALA A 14 33.35 -22.91 -12.82
C ALA A 14 32.95 -22.86 -11.32
N GLN A 15 32.18 -23.81 -10.82
CA GLN A 15 31.83 -23.98 -9.36
C GLN A 15 31.18 -22.75 -8.67
N HIS A 16 30.54 -21.87 -9.41
CA HIS A 16 29.97 -20.63 -8.83
C HIS A 16 28.49 -20.69 -8.52
N TYR A 17 27.83 -21.86 -8.79
CA TYR A 17 26.38 -21.99 -8.62
C TYR A 17 26.07 -22.97 -7.48
N ALA A 18 25.23 -22.52 -6.55
CA ALA A 18 24.80 -23.35 -5.41
C ALA A 18 23.78 -24.43 -5.82
N GLN A 19 23.07 -24.21 -6.94
CA GLN A 19 21.99 -25.10 -7.39
C GLN A 19 21.79 -25.03 -8.92
N SER A 20 21.55 -26.17 -9.55
CA SER A 20 21.10 -26.30 -10.93
C SER A 20 19.67 -26.82 -10.95
N ILE A 21 18.78 -26.22 -11.73
CA ILE A 21 17.37 -26.62 -11.87
C ILE A 21 17.09 -26.90 -13.34
N ASP A 22 16.73 -28.15 -13.66
CA ASP A 22 16.24 -28.50 -14.98
C ASP A 22 14.81 -28.01 -15.17
N LEU A 23 14.61 -27.07 -16.07
CA LEU A 23 13.31 -26.48 -16.38
C LEU A 23 12.47 -27.28 -17.36
N GLN A 24 13.03 -28.39 -17.93
CA GLN A 24 12.33 -29.26 -18.88
C GLN A 24 11.68 -28.49 -20.06
N GLY A 25 12.38 -27.50 -20.60
CA GLY A 25 11.89 -26.67 -21.68
C GLY A 25 10.85 -25.61 -21.27
N LYS A 26 10.62 -25.38 -19.97
CA LYS A 26 9.71 -24.34 -19.50
C LYS A 26 10.33 -22.96 -19.64
N LEU A 27 9.48 -21.99 -19.96
CA LEU A 27 9.88 -20.59 -20.04
C LEU A 27 10.14 -20.01 -18.62
N VAL A 28 11.22 -19.23 -18.49
CA VAL A 28 11.51 -18.46 -17.27
C VAL A 28 11.16 -17.00 -17.52
N LEU A 29 10.42 -16.43 -16.58
CA LEU A 29 10.08 -15.01 -16.55
C LEU A 29 10.57 -14.42 -15.23
N PRO A 30 10.87 -13.10 -15.19
CA PRO A 30 10.99 -12.41 -13.92
C PRO A 30 9.71 -12.60 -13.09
N GLY A 31 9.85 -12.73 -11.77
CA GLY A 31 8.68 -12.78 -10.88
C GLY A 31 7.83 -11.52 -11.01
N LEU A 32 6.50 -11.68 -10.93
CA LEU A 32 5.59 -10.56 -11.01
C LEU A 32 5.70 -9.70 -9.72
N ILE A 33 5.42 -8.41 -9.88
CA ILE A 33 5.41 -7.43 -8.78
C ILE A 33 4.00 -6.88 -8.67
N ASP A 34 3.39 -7.02 -7.49
CA ASP A 34 2.17 -6.30 -7.15
C ASP A 34 2.56 -5.02 -6.40
N CYS A 35 2.44 -3.89 -7.08
CA CYS A 35 2.95 -2.60 -6.59
C CYS A 35 1.92 -1.77 -5.82
N HIS A 36 0.71 -2.31 -5.57
CA HIS A 36 -0.34 -1.62 -4.83
C HIS A 36 -1.29 -2.61 -4.17
N THR A 37 -1.10 -2.87 -2.89
CA THR A 37 -2.05 -3.68 -2.12
C THR A 37 -2.36 -3.08 -0.75
N HIS A 38 -3.59 -3.38 -0.27
CA HIS A 38 -4.01 -3.16 1.11
C HIS A 38 -4.23 -4.54 1.77
N LEU A 39 -3.17 -5.34 1.85
CA LEU A 39 -3.25 -6.75 2.22
C LEU A 39 -3.56 -6.97 3.70
N ILE A 40 -3.11 -6.03 4.57
CA ILE A 40 -3.26 -6.10 6.02
C ILE A 40 -4.56 -5.41 6.46
N TYR A 41 -5.56 -6.18 6.79
CA TYR A 41 -6.79 -5.70 7.41
C TYR A 41 -7.56 -6.84 8.06
N ALA A 42 -8.45 -6.52 9.00
CA ALA A 42 -9.42 -7.43 9.59
C ALA A 42 -10.85 -7.08 9.19
N GLY A 43 -11.76 -8.00 9.42
CA GLY A 43 -13.15 -7.88 9.00
C GLY A 43 -13.36 -8.14 7.51
N ASN A 44 -14.59 -7.96 7.06
CA ASN A 44 -14.97 -7.97 5.65
C ASN A 44 -16.18 -7.05 5.44
N ARG A 45 -16.45 -6.70 4.20
CA ARG A 45 -17.59 -5.86 3.81
C ARG A 45 -18.57 -6.59 2.87
N ALA A 46 -18.68 -7.92 3.03
CA ALA A 46 -19.57 -8.72 2.20
C ALA A 46 -21.04 -8.28 2.31
N ASN A 47 -21.50 -7.97 3.53
CA ASN A 47 -22.84 -7.45 3.76
C ASN A 47 -23.07 -6.09 3.07
N GLU A 48 -22.07 -5.20 3.08
CA GLU A 48 -22.16 -3.92 2.37
C GLU A 48 -22.22 -4.12 0.86
N PHE A 49 -21.49 -5.08 0.34
CA PHE A 49 -21.57 -5.46 -1.07
C PHE A 49 -22.96 -5.98 -1.43
N GLU A 50 -23.55 -6.83 -0.62
CA GLU A 50 -24.92 -7.30 -0.78
C GLU A 50 -25.93 -6.14 -0.73
N MET A 51 -25.80 -5.23 0.24
CA MET A 51 -26.64 -4.02 0.33
C MET A 51 -26.57 -3.18 -0.95
N ARG A 52 -25.36 -3.00 -1.51
CA ARG A 52 -25.17 -2.28 -2.78
C ARG A 52 -25.84 -2.99 -3.96
N LEU A 53 -25.74 -4.31 -4.05
CA LEU A 53 -26.42 -5.09 -5.07
C LEU A 53 -27.95 -4.97 -4.97
N ASN A 54 -28.47 -4.81 -3.74
CA ASN A 54 -29.87 -4.55 -3.47
C ASN A 54 -30.30 -3.07 -3.63
N GLY A 55 -29.40 -2.21 -4.16
CA GLY A 55 -29.69 -0.82 -4.48
C GLY A 55 -29.62 0.15 -3.30
N VAL A 56 -29.09 -0.27 -2.14
CA VAL A 56 -28.91 0.63 -0.99
C VAL A 56 -27.80 1.66 -1.33
N PRO A 57 -28.09 2.98 -1.22
CA PRO A 57 -27.12 4.01 -1.51
C PRO A 57 -25.92 3.94 -0.54
N TYR A 58 -24.72 4.24 -1.05
CA TYR A 58 -23.50 4.26 -0.24
C TYR A 58 -23.61 5.15 1.01
N GLN A 59 -24.29 6.28 0.88
CA GLN A 59 -24.52 7.20 2.01
C GLN A 59 -25.29 6.55 3.16
N GLU A 60 -26.24 5.67 2.83
CA GLU A 60 -27.02 4.94 3.86
C GLU A 60 -26.17 3.86 4.52
N ILE A 61 -25.37 3.13 3.74
CA ILE A 61 -24.39 2.16 4.26
C ILE A 61 -23.40 2.84 5.21
N SER A 62 -22.88 3.99 4.81
CA SER A 62 -21.94 4.77 5.64
C SER A 62 -22.56 5.24 6.95
N LYS A 63 -23.82 5.71 6.95
CA LYS A 63 -24.55 6.11 8.17
C LYS A 63 -24.74 4.96 9.15
N GLN A 64 -24.86 3.74 8.66
CA GLN A 64 -24.98 2.53 9.47
C GLN A 64 -23.64 2.01 10.00
N GLY A 65 -22.55 2.79 9.86
CA GLY A 65 -21.22 2.44 10.31
C GLY A 65 -20.42 1.56 9.33
N GLY A 66 -20.87 1.48 8.07
CA GLY A 66 -20.18 0.81 7.00
C GLY A 66 -19.07 1.65 6.35
N GLY A 67 -18.54 1.16 5.25
CA GLY A 67 -17.43 1.79 4.53
C GLY A 67 -16.07 1.52 5.18
N ILE A 68 -15.13 2.45 4.96
CA ILE A 68 -13.76 2.30 5.47
C ILE A 68 -13.70 2.18 6.99
N LEU A 69 -14.60 2.85 7.72
CA LEU A 69 -14.61 2.84 9.19
C LEU A 69 -14.93 1.45 9.76
N SER A 70 -15.75 0.65 9.09
CA SER A 70 -15.99 -0.74 9.48
C SER A 70 -14.68 -1.56 9.46
N THR A 71 -13.89 -1.42 8.41
CA THR A 71 -12.57 -2.05 8.31
C THR A 71 -11.61 -1.50 9.36
N VAL A 72 -11.62 -0.19 9.61
CA VAL A 72 -10.79 0.46 10.64
C VAL A 72 -11.10 -0.12 12.02
N HIS A 73 -12.36 -0.21 12.41
CA HIS A 73 -12.75 -0.78 13.69
C HIS A 73 -12.29 -2.24 13.86
N ALA A 74 -12.51 -3.07 12.85
CA ALA A 74 -12.08 -4.46 12.88
C ALA A 74 -10.55 -4.60 12.96
N THR A 75 -9.81 -3.79 12.19
CA THR A 75 -8.34 -3.80 12.16
C THR A 75 -7.73 -3.31 13.46
N ARG A 76 -8.29 -2.27 14.08
CA ARG A 76 -7.88 -1.78 15.40
C ARG A 76 -8.08 -2.84 16.49
N SER A 77 -9.19 -3.58 16.42
CA SER A 77 -9.53 -4.62 17.41
C SER A 77 -8.70 -5.89 17.26
N ALA A 78 -8.13 -6.15 16.09
CA ALA A 78 -7.31 -7.32 15.83
C ALA A 78 -5.89 -7.15 16.39
N THR A 79 -5.33 -8.25 16.92
CA THR A 79 -3.91 -8.31 17.30
C THR A 79 -3.02 -8.39 16.06
N GLU A 80 -1.74 -8.11 16.22
CA GLU A 80 -0.73 -8.24 15.15
C GLU A 80 -0.72 -9.64 14.56
N ALA A 81 -0.72 -10.68 15.40
CA ALA A 81 -0.76 -12.07 14.96
C ALA A 81 -2.03 -12.42 14.17
N GLN A 82 -3.20 -11.91 14.60
CA GLN A 82 -4.44 -12.09 13.85
C GLN A 82 -4.42 -11.40 12.49
N LEU A 83 -3.80 -10.21 12.39
CA LEU A 83 -3.64 -9.51 11.11
C LEU A 83 -2.76 -10.31 10.14
N VAL A 84 -1.67 -10.92 10.64
CA VAL A 84 -0.82 -11.81 9.83
C VAL A 84 -1.63 -13.03 9.37
N GLU A 85 -2.30 -13.75 10.29
CA GLU A 85 -3.11 -14.91 9.97
C GLU A 85 -4.17 -14.63 8.89
N LEU A 86 -4.87 -13.50 9.02
CA LEU A 86 -5.87 -13.06 8.05
C LEU A 86 -5.28 -12.66 6.70
N ALA A 87 -4.05 -12.18 6.66
CA ALA A 87 -3.39 -11.76 5.43
C ALA A 87 -2.80 -12.94 4.64
N LEU A 88 -2.39 -14.04 5.31
CA LEU A 88 -1.74 -15.18 4.65
C LEU A 88 -2.54 -15.78 3.50
N PRO A 89 -3.85 -16.07 3.60
CA PRO A 89 -4.61 -16.58 2.46
C PRO A 89 -4.66 -15.62 1.27
N ARG A 90 -4.67 -14.30 1.52
CA ARG A 90 -4.64 -13.28 0.47
C ARG A 90 -3.28 -13.26 -0.23
N LEU A 91 -2.20 -13.33 0.56
CA LEU A 91 -0.84 -13.42 0.05
C LEU A 91 -0.63 -14.72 -0.75
N ASP A 92 -1.12 -15.85 -0.25
CA ASP A 92 -1.04 -17.13 -0.95
C ASP A 92 -1.72 -17.07 -2.33
N GLY A 93 -2.83 -16.35 -2.46
CA GLY A 93 -3.49 -16.08 -3.74
C GLY A 93 -2.60 -15.29 -4.71
N LEU A 94 -1.89 -14.27 -4.23
CA LEU A 94 -0.93 -13.52 -5.05
C LEU A 94 0.25 -14.39 -5.49
N LEU A 95 0.83 -15.16 -4.56
CA LEU A 95 1.93 -16.09 -4.87
C LEU A 95 1.52 -17.14 -5.89
N ALA A 96 0.31 -17.69 -5.79
CA ALA A 96 -0.23 -18.64 -6.76
C ALA A 96 -0.38 -18.03 -8.17
N SER A 97 -0.51 -16.70 -8.27
CA SER A 97 -0.54 -15.96 -9.54
C SER A 97 0.86 -15.61 -10.09
N GLY A 98 1.94 -16.02 -9.39
CA GLY A 98 3.31 -15.77 -9.84
C GLY A 98 3.92 -14.46 -9.31
N VAL A 99 3.25 -13.80 -8.35
CA VAL A 99 3.80 -12.62 -7.67
C VAL A 99 4.93 -13.05 -6.74
N THR A 100 6.04 -12.34 -6.77
CA THR A 100 7.22 -12.58 -5.92
C THR A 100 7.61 -11.38 -5.07
N SER A 101 7.06 -10.22 -5.40
CA SER A 101 7.25 -8.98 -4.64
C SER A 101 5.92 -8.25 -4.50
N VAL A 102 5.61 -7.79 -3.30
CA VAL A 102 4.34 -7.13 -2.99
C VAL A 102 4.60 -5.84 -2.23
N GLU A 103 3.97 -4.76 -2.66
CA GLU A 103 3.83 -3.58 -1.82
C GLU A 103 2.62 -3.74 -0.91
N VAL A 104 2.80 -3.51 0.39
CA VAL A 104 1.73 -3.56 1.38
C VAL A 104 1.59 -2.21 2.06
N LYS A 105 0.46 -1.57 1.85
CA LYS A 105 0.10 -0.29 2.48
C LYS A 105 -0.62 -0.54 3.81
N SER A 106 -0.34 0.29 4.82
CA SER A 106 -1.20 0.44 6.00
C SER A 106 -2.46 1.25 5.65
N GLY A 107 -3.07 1.96 6.60
CA GLY A 107 -4.15 2.90 6.30
C GLY A 107 -5.54 2.47 6.78
N TYR A 108 -5.61 1.41 7.56
CA TYR A 108 -6.82 1.04 8.30
C TYR A 108 -6.62 1.10 9.81
N GLY A 109 -5.47 1.57 10.27
CA GLY A 109 -5.21 1.87 11.68
C GLY A 109 -5.66 3.28 12.04
N LEU A 110 -5.20 4.26 11.29
CA LEU A 110 -5.47 5.69 11.44
C LEU A 110 -5.08 6.26 12.82
N THR A 111 -4.30 5.53 13.60
CA THR A 111 -3.65 5.96 14.83
C THR A 111 -2.19 5.54 14.81
N LEU A 112 -1.34 6.17 15.60
CA LEU A 112 0.08 5.78 15.69
C LEU A 112 0.23 4.28 15.97
N ASN A 113 -0.41 3.79 17.01
CA ASN A 113 -0.25 2.40 17.45
C ASN A 113 -0.77 1.39 16.42
N ASP A 114 -1.89 1.70 15.78
CA ASP A 114 -2.52 0.77 14.85
C ASP A 114 -1.86 0.79 13.47
N GLU A 115 -1.36 1.93 13.00
CA GLU A 115 -0.54 2.01 11.78
C GLU A 115 0.78 1.25 11.95
N VAL A 116 1.47 1.43 13.08
CA VAL A 116 2.68 0.68 13.43
C VAL A 116 2.40 -0.83 13.50
N LYS A 117 1.30 -1.24 14.14
CA LYS A 117 0.84 -2.64 14.21
C LYS A 117 0.64 -3.23 12.81
N MET A 118 -0.02 -2.50 11.91
CA MET A 118 -0.24 -2.95 10.52
C MET A 118 1.07 -3.12 9.76
N LEU A 119 1.99 -2.16 9.87
CA LEU A 119 3.28 -2.21 9.19
C LEU A 119 4.15 -3.36 9.72
N ARG A 120 4.14 -3.62 11.03
CA ARG A 120 4.84 -4.78 11.62
C ARG A 120 4.23 -6.10 11.13
N ALA A 121 2.90 -6.22 11.12
CA ALA A 121 2.22 -7.39 10.58
C ALA A 121 2.59 -7.63 9.09
N ALA A 122 2.68 -6.55 8.29
CA ALA A 122 3.12 -6.66 6.90
C ALA A 122 4.54 -7.21 6.77
N LYS A 123 5.49 -6.72 7.56
CA LYS A 123 6.89 -7.20 7.55
C LYS A 123 7.00 -8.66 7.99
N MET A 124 6.15 -9.14 8.90
CA MET A 124 6.15 -10.53 9.33
C MET A 124 5.79 -11.51 8.19
N LEU A 125 5.09 -11.07 7.16
CA LEU A 125 4.74 -11.92 6.01
C LEU A 125 5.98 -12.48 5.28
N GLU A 126 7.11 -11.77 5.27
CA GLU A 126 8.38 -12.27 4.70
C GLU A 126 8.95 -13.47 5.49
N GLN A 127 8.61 -13.59 6.76
CA GLN A 127 9.03 -14.74 7.60
C GLN A 127 8.15 -15.96 7.35
N GLU A 128 6.90 -15.73 6.93
CA GLU A 128 5.90 -16.75 6.70
C GLU A 128 5.93 -17.30 5.26
N ARG A 129 6.36 -16.51 4.30
CA ARG A 129 6.37 -16.87 2.87
C ARG A 129 7.61 -16.34 2.16
N LYS A 130 8.04 -17.07 1.11
CA LYS A 130 9.13 -16.61 0.22
C LYS A 130 8.63 -15.52 -0.71
N VAL A 131 8.57 -14.30 -0.23
CA VAL A 131 8.09 -13.12 -0.95
C VAL A 131 8.89 -11.92 -0.49
N LYS A 132 9.09 -10.93 -1.35
CA LYS A 132 9.61 -9.63 -0.97
C LYS A 132 8.45 -8.70 -0.61
N ILE A 133 8.45 -8.18 0.60
CA ILE A 133 7.46 -7.20 1.06
C ILE A 133 8.11 -5.80 1.11
N THR A 134 7.45 -4.84 0.48
CA THR A 134 7.76 -3.42 0.64
C THR A 134 6.60 -2.75 1.34
N THR A 135 6.86 -2.07 2.44
CA THR A 135 5.81 -1.45 3.25
C THR A 135 5.71 0.04 2.97
N THR A 136 4.47 0.54 2.90
CA THR A 136 4.12 1.95 2.72
C THR A 136 3.17 2.41 3.83
N LEU A 137 3.52 3.50 4.49
CA LEU A 137 2.62 4.15 5.46
C LEU A 137 1.54 4.94 4.72
N LEU A 138 0.28 4.61 4.97
CA LEU A 138 -0.89 5.34 4.42
C LEU A 138 -1.81 5.84 5.55
N ALA A 139 -1.25 6.44 6.60
CA ALA A 139 -2.08 7.02 7.68
C ALA A 139 -3.06 8.08 7.13
N ALA A 140 -2.66 8.83 6.11
CA ALA A 140 -3.54 9.78 5.40
C ALA A 140 -4.46 9.09 4.38
N HIS A 141 -5.20 8.04 4.79
CA HIS A 141 -6.17 7.30 3.97
C HIS A 141 -7.60 7.78 4.19
N ALA A 142 -7.95 8.10 5.43
CA ALA A 142 -9.23 8.68 5.81
C ALA A 142 -9.08 9.48 7.11
N ILE A 143 -10.06 10.32 7.40
CA ILE A 143 -10.10 11.04 8.69
C ILE A 143 -10.72 10.11 9.72
N PRO A 144 -10.00 9.76 10.80
CA PRO A 144 -10.54 8.90 11.84
C PRO A 144 -11.60 9.62 12.69
N PRO A 145 -12.50 8.89 13.35
CA PRO A 145 -13.57 9.48 14.16
C PRO A 145 -13.07 10.49 15.20
N GLU A 146 -11.90 10.26 15.78
CA GLU A 146 -11.28 11.13 16.81
C GLU A 146 -10.93 12.52 16.25
N PHE A 147 -10.76 12.64 14.94
CA PHE A 147 -10.43 13.89 14.25
C PHE A 147 -11.55 14.36 13.30
N GLN A 148 -12.77 13.86 13.46
CA GLN A 148 -13.90 14.26 12.61
C GLN A 148 -14.07 15.79 12.62
N GLY A 149 -14.05 16.40 11.40
CA GLY A 149 -14.12 17.85 11.21
C GLY A 149 -12.80 18.60 11.53
N ARG A 150 -11.70 17.89 11.82
CA ARG A 150 -10.40 18.47 12.15
C ARG A 150 -9.28 17.82 11.32
N ALA A 151 -9.45 17.82 9.99
CA ALA A 151 -8.51 17.17 9.08
C ALA A 151 -7.07 17.72 9.21
N ASP A 152 -6.93 19.04 9.39
CA ASP A 152 -5.60 19.65 9.54
C ASP A 152 -4.89 19.22 10.83
N ASP A 153 -5.62 19.06 11.93
CA ASP A 153 -5.05 18.55 13.19
C ASP A 153 -4.60 17.09 13.00
N TYR A 154 -5.34 16.31 12.21
CA TYR A 154 -4.95 14.93 11.91
C TYR A 154 -3.69 14.87 11.04
N ILE A 155 -3.59 15.71 10.02
CA ILE A 155 -2.38 15.83 9.20
C ILE A 155 -1.18 16.24 10.04
N GLU A 156 -1.35 17.17 10.97
CA GLU A 156 -0.30 17.56 11.91
C GLU A 156 0.15 16.39 12.77
N HIS A 157 -0.80 15.61 13.31
CA HIS A 157 -0.51 14.37 14.06
C HIS A 157 0.25 13.33 13.21
N ILE A 158 -0.13 13.15 11.94
CA ILE A 158 0.60 12.26 11.02
C ILE A 158 2.04 12.74 10.87
N CYS A 159 2.24 14.04 10.63
CA CYS A 159 3.55 14.61 10.35
C CYS A 159 4.48 14.64 11.58
N GLN A 160 3.93 14.91 12.76
CA GLN A 160 4.74 15.10 13.98
C GLN A 160 4.91 13.83 14.81
N ASP A 161 3.93 12.93 14.78
CA ASP A 161 3.93 11.76 15.67
C ASP A 161 4.10 10.45 14.91
N ILE A 162 3.36 10.24 13.80
CA ILE A 162 3.35 8.93 13.12
C ILE A 162 4.57 8.75 12.23
N ILE A 163 4.82 9.67 11.31
CA ILE A 163 5.94 9.56 10.35
C ILE A 163 7.30 9.43 11.06
N PRO A 164 7.63 10.23 12.10
CA PRO A 164 8.90 10.09 12.80
C PRO A 164 9.13 8.72 13.43
N VAL A 165 8.08 8.13 14.03
CA VAL A 165 8.17 6.81 14.65
C VAL A 165 8.35 5.73 13.59
N VAL A 166 7.55 5.76 12.53
CA VAL A 166 7.63 4.79 11.42
C VAL A 166 9.01 4.83 10.74
N ALA A 167 9.56 6.02 10.53
CA ALA A 167 10.89 6.19 9.96
C ALA A 167 12.00 5.70 10.90
N LYS A 168 11.93 6.06 12.19
CA LYS A 168 12.91 5.64 13.21
C LYS A 168 12.96 4.12 13.39
N GLU A 169 11.79 3.46 13.33
CA GLU A 169 11.69 2.01 13.45
C GLU A 169 11.87 1.29 12.10
N GLU A 170 12.15 2.03 11.03
CA GLU A 170 12.32 1.49 9.66
C GLU A 170 11.13 0.61 9.22
N LEU A 171 9.92 0.98 9.61
CA LEU A 171 8.71 0.20 9.36
C LEU A 171 8.15 0.39 7.94
N ALA A 172 8.50 1.47 7.26
CA ALA A 172 8.09 1.74 5.88
C ALA A 172 9.22 2.40 5.08
N THR A 173 9.19 2.21 3.77
CA THR A 173 10.13 2.85 2.83
C THR A 173 9.53 4.09 2.16
N SER A 174 8.22 4.22 2.22
CA SER A 174 7.45 5.31 1.61
C SER A 174 6.23 5.67 2.44
N VAL A 175 5.74 6.88 2.18
CA VAL A 175 4.48 7.42 2.71
C VAL A 175 3.56 7.71 1.54
N ASP A 176 2.29 7.41 1.71
CA ASP A 176 1.24 7.61 0.71
C ASP A 176 0.11 8.48 1.28
N VAL A 177 -0.61 9.17 0.42
CA VAL A 177 -1.74 10.03 0.79
C VAL A 177 -2.90 9.83 -0.18
N PHE A 178 -4.10 9.70 0.34
CA PHE A 178 -5.33 9.74 -0.46
C PHE A 178 -5.72 11.19 -0.74
N CYS A 179 -5.17 11.74 -1.83
CA CYS A 179 -5.40 13.11 -2.29
C CYS A 179 -6.67 13.17 -3.15
N GLU A 180 -7.79 13.37 -2.52
CA GLU A 180 -9.12 13.35 -3.15
C GLU A 180 -10.11 14.29 -2.46
N SER A 181 -11.17 14.64 -3.18
CA SER A 181 -12.24 15.51 -2.66
C SER A 181 -12.91 14.99 -1.38
N ILE A 182 -12.92 13.68 -1.19
CA ILE A 182 -13.43 13.01 0.02
C ILE A 182 -12.33 12.57 1.00
N GLY A 183 -11.07 12.79 0.64
CA GLY A 183 -9.89 12.49 1.43
C GLY A 183 -9.19 13.77 1.90
N PHE A 184 -7.96 13.95 1.44
CA PHE A 184 -7.12 15.10 1.79
C PHE A 184 -6.88 15.98 0.57
N ASN A 185 -6.79 17.29 0.77
CA ASN A 185 -6.52 18.25 -0.29
C ASN A 185 -5.02 18.36 -0.60
N LEU A 186 -4.67 19.15 -1.63
CA LEU A 186 -3.28 19.32 -2.05
C LEU A 186 -2.37 19.88 -0.97
N GLU A 187 -2.83 20.89 -0.22
CA GLU A 187 -2.03 21.49 0.85
C GLU A 187 -1.73 20.49 1.97
N GLN A 188 -2.72 19.70 2.36
CA GLN A 188 -2.59 18.63 3.34
C GLN A 188 -1.64 17.53 2.85
N THR A 189 -1.76 17.14 1.58
CA THR A 189 -0.89 16.17 0.92
C THR A 189 0.56 16.67 0.90
N GLU A 190 0.78 17.93 0.54
CA GLU A 190 2.11 18.53 0.52
C GLU A 190 2.77 18.52 1.90
N LYS A 191 2.02 18.86 2.98
CA LYS A 191 2.53 18.78 4.35
C LYS A 191 3.05 17.39 4.69
N VAL A 192 2.31 16.34 4.33
CA VAL A 192 2.73 14.94 4.53
C VAL A 192 3.97 14.61 3.72
N PHE A 193 4.05 15.02 2.45
CA PHE A 193 5.21 14.78 1.60
C PHE A 193 6.47 15.46 2.12
N VAL A 194 6.35 16.71 2.58
CA VAL A 194 7.44 17.43 3.24
C VAL A 194 7.94 16.70 4.48
N ALA A 195 7.02 16.23 5.34
CA ALA A 195 7.38 15.48 6.54
C ALA A 195 8.06 14.15 6.17
N ALA A 196 7.53 13.39 5.23
CA ALA A 196 8.11 12.14 4.75
C ALA A 196 9.56 12.33 4.26
N LYS A 197 9.78 13.34 3.41
CA LYS A 197 11.12 13.65 2.86
C LYS A 197 12.12 14.06 3.95
N ARG A 198 11.70 14.81 4.98
CA ARG A 198 12.55 15.17 6.13
C ARG A 198 13.03 13.94 6.89
N HIS A 199 12.25 12.88 6.89
CA HIS A 199 12.57 11.61 7.56
C HIS A 199 13.18 10.56 6.62
N GLY A 200 13.54 10.94 5.37
CA GLY A 200 14.20 10.06 4.41
C GLY A 200 13.28 9.06 3.72
N LEU A 201 11.95 9.19 3.91
CA LEU A 201 10.96 8.35 3.25
C LEU A 201 10.64 8.87 1.84
N LYS A 202 10.36 7.95 0.92
CA LYS A 202 9.84 8.28 -0.39
C LYS A 202 8.36 8.64 -0.29
N VAL A 203 7.78 9.22 -1.36
CA VAL A 203 6.36 9.54 -1.40
C VAL A 203 5.66 8.79 -2.53
N LYS A 204 4.39 8.54 -2.34
CA LYS A 204 3.43 7.99 -3.30
C LYS A 204 2.11 8.75 -3.17
N GLY A 205 1.22 8.62 -4.12
CA GLY A 205 -0.09 9.26 -4.03
C GLY A 205 -1.20 8.37 -4.59
N HIS A 206 -2.30 8.21 -3.85
CA HIS A 206 -3.60 7.84 -4.37
C HIS A 206 -4.24 9.12 -4.89
N THR A 207 -4.31 9.27 -6.19
CA THR A 207 -4.64 10.56 -6.81
C THR A 207 -5.55 10.37 -8.00
N GLU A 208 -6.36 11.40 -8.30
CA GLU A 208 -7.23 11.44 -9.47
C GLU A 208 -8.10 10.17 -9.64
N GLN A 209 -8.51 9.56 -8.53
CA GLN A 209 -9.38 8.38 -8.54
C GLN A 209 -10.85 8.73 -8.74
N LEU A 210 -11.31 9.81 -8.11
CA LEU A 210 -12.70 10.24 -8.09
C LEU A 210 -12.87 11.66 -8.63
N SER A 211 -11.80 12.45 -8.62
CA SER A 211 -11.73 13.83 -9.05
C SER A 211 -10.32 14.19 -9.47
N ASN A 212 -10.15 15.24 -10.27
CA ASN A 212 -8.83 15.78 -10.58
C ASN A 212 -8.52 16.95 -9.65
N LEU A 213 -7.65 16.73 -8.67
CA LEU A 213 -7.17 17.77 -7.76
C LEU A 213 -5.74 18.23 -8.08
N GLY A 214 -5.01 17.56 -8.99
CA GLY A 214 -3.60 17.80 -9.28
C GLY A 214 -2.64 17.06 -8.35
N GLY A 215 -3.11 16.03 -7.65
CA GLY A 215 -2.32 15.21 -6.73
C GLY A 215 -1.19 14.47 -7.43
N THR A 216 -1.41 13.98 -8.66
CA THR A 216 -0.39 13.35 -9.50
C THR A 216 0.75 14.32 -9.81
N ALA A 217 0.45 15.54 -10.21
CA ALA A 217 1.46 16.55 -10.50
C ALA A 217 2.27 16.92 -9.23
N LEU A 218 1.60 17.03 -8.08
CA LEU A 218 2.26 17.23 -6.80
C LEU A 218 3.18 16.05 -6.46
N THR A 219 2.71 14.82 -6.64
CA THR A 219 3.50 13.60 -6.39
C THR A 219 4.76 13.59 -7.27
N ALA A 220 4.65 13.91 -8.55
CA ALA A 220 5.78 14.03 -9.47
C ALA A 220 6.77 15.12 -9.03
N GLN A 221 6.28 16.31 -8.62
CA GLN A 221 7.11 17.39 -8.10
C GLN A 221 7.97 16.98 -6.90
N TYR A 222 7.47 16.08 -6.07
CA TYR A 222 8.20 15.54 -4.93
C TYR A 222 9.06 14.31 -5.28
N ASN A 223 9.26 13.97 -6.57
CA ASN A 223 9.92 12.76 -7.06
C ASN A 223 9.32 11.51 -6.42
N GLY A 224 8.01 11.41 -6.48
CA GLY A 224 7.25 10.27 -5.97
C GLY A 224 7.58 8.98 -6.72
N LEU A 225 7.40 7.85 -6.04
CA LEU A 225 7.60 6.53 -6.63
C LEU A 225 6.49 6.14 -7.59
N SER A 226 5.26 6.54 -7.29
CA SER A 226 4.08 6.32 -8.12
C SER A 226 2.96 7.30 -7.78
N ALA A 227 2.09 7.53 -8.74
CA ALA A 227 0.75 8.06 -8.57
C ALA A 227 -0.21 6.95 -8.98
N ASP A 228 -1.04 6.52 -8.05
CA ASP A 228 -1.88 5.34 -8.19
C ASP A 228 -3.34 5.77 -8.44
N HIS A 229 -4.13 4.93 -9.13
CA HIS A 229 -5.48 5.15 -9.65
C HIS A 229 -5.50 5.94 -10.95
N ILE A 230 -5.44 7.26 -10.92
CA ILE A 230 -5.32 8.16 -12.08
C ILE A 230 -6.48 8.09 -13.10
N GLU A 231 -7.68 7.62 -12.71
CA GLU A 231 -8.85 7.51 -13.59
C GLU A 231 -9.28 8.87 -14.16
N PHE A 232 -9.07 9.97 -13.41
CA PHE A 232 -9.42 11.33 -13.79
C PHE A 232 -8.21 12.19 -14.20
N LEU A 233 -7.05 11.56 -14.50
CA LEU A 233 -5.84 12.26 -14.89
C LEU A 233 -6.04 13.00 -16.22
N ASP A 234 -5.64 14.25 -16.29
CA ASP A 234 -5.67 15.07 -17.51
C ASP A 234 -4.29 15.15 -18.20
N GLU A 235 -4.25 15.86 -19.35
CA GLU A 235 -3.01 16.05 -20.09
C GLU A 235 -1.93 16.82 -19.30
N GLN A 236 -2.32 17.65 -18.35
CA GLN A 236 -1.35 18.39 -17.52
C GLN A 236 -0.71 17.42 -16.51
N GLY A 237 -1.49 16.56 -15.90
CA GLY A 237 -0.99 15.52 -15.02
C GLY A 237 -0.05 14.54 -15.74
N VAL A 238 -0.40 14.11 -16.95
CA VAL A 238 0.48 13.26 -17.79
C VAL A 238 1.81 13.94 -18.10
N LYS A 239 1.82 15.26 -18.36
CA LYS A 239 3.07 16.00 -18.64
C LYS A 239 3.93 16.21 -17.41
N ALA A 240 3.36 16.11 -16.20
CA ALA A 240 4.09 16.27 -14.95
C ALA A 240 4.85 14.98 -14.54
N LEU A 241 4.38 13.81 -14.98
CA LEU A 241 5.03 12.51 -14.80
C LEU A 241 6.24 12.35 -15.73
#